data_3dc3f0f2208431fc0c19ab2057858c7c
#
_entry.id   3dc3f0f2208431fc0c19ab2057858c7c
#
_cell.length_a   1.000
_cell.length_b   1.000
_cell.length_c   1.000
_cell.angle_alpha   90.00
_cell.angle_beta   90.00
_cell.angle_gamma   90.00
#
_symmetry.space_group_name_H-M   'P 1'
#
loop_
_entity.id
_entity.type
_entity.pdbx_description
1 polymer ?
#
loop_
_entity_poly.entity_id
_entity_poly.type
_entity_poly.pdbx_seq_one_letter_code
_entity_poly.pdbx_strand_id
1 'polypeptide(L)'
;MAISPNQLKENFMFEVDGFEKRIDSSLASKRVSPGGSISIDVPTGMSSSHFNILKERYIKAGWSEVTLNHDQREGSWINFKS
;
A
#
# COMPACT_ATOMS: atom_id res chain seq x y z
N MET A 1 24.26 19.49 5.14
CA MET A 1 23.14 19.88 6.03
C MET A 1 22.55 18.60 6.62
N ALA A 2 22.40 18.56 7.92
CA ALA A 2 21.86 17.38 8.59
C ALA A 2 20.32 17.40 8.56
N ILE A 3 19.73 16.26 8.20
CA ILE A 3 18.28 16.10 8.20
C ILE A 3 17.81 15.79 9.62
N SER A 4 16.79 16.49 10.11
CA SER A 4 16.24 16.24 11.44
C SER A 4 15.33 14.99 11.43
N PRO A 5 15.14 14.34 12.60
CA PRO A 5 14.20 13.20 12.68
C PRO A 5 12.78 13.57 12.28
N ASN A 6 12.33 14.78 12.59
CA ASN A 6 11.00 15.24 12.19
C ASN A 6 10.87 15.37 10.68
N GLN A 7 11.91 15.84 10.01
CA GLN A 7 11.93 15.97 8.56
C GLN A 7 11.88 14.59 7.88
N LEU A 8 12.60 13.61 8.42
CA LEU A 8 12.52 12.24 7.93
C LEU A 8 11.12 11.65 8.08
N LYS A 9 10.46 11.94 9.20
CA LYS A 9 9.09 11.50 9.44
C LYS A 9 8.12 12.11 8.42
N GLU A 10 8.24 13.41 8.17
CA GLU A 10 7.41 14.10 7.19
C GLU A 10 7.61 13.55 5.79
N ASN A 11 8.85 13.32 5.39
CA ASN A 11 9.16 12.74 4.09
C ASN A 11 8.58 11.32 3.96
N PHE A 12 8.70 10.52 5.03
CA PHE A 12 8.15 9.17 5.05
C PHE A 12 6.64 9.18 4.87
N MET A 13 5.94 10.03 5.60
CA MET A 13 4.47 10.13 5.49
C MET A 13 4.04 10.66 4.13
N PHE A 14 4.82 11.57 3.54
CA PHE A 14 4.56 12.05 2.20
C PHE A 14 4.67 10.91 1.17
N GLU A 15 5.67 10.05 1.32
CA GLU A 15 5.82 8.87 0.47
C GLU A 15 4.64 7.91 0.63
N VAL A 16 4.20 7.67 1.85
CA VAL A 16 3.03 6.84 2.14
C VAL A 16 1.79 7.38 1.42
N ASP A 17 1.57 8.69 1.51
CA ASP A 17 0.43 9.32 0.83
C ASP A 17 0.50 9.17 -0.69
N GLY A 18 1.71 9.26 -1.25
CA GLY A 18 1.92 9.05 -2.68
C GLY A 18 1.61 7.62 -3.12
N PHE A 19 2.05 6.64 -2.35
CA PHE A 19 1.74 5.24 -2.60
C PHE A 19 0.24 4.96 -2.47
N GLU A 20 -0.40 5.55 -1.46
CA GLU A 20 -1.84 5.42 -1.27
C GLU A 20 -2.62 5.90 -2.50
N LYS A 21 -2.25 7.04 -3.06
CA LYS A 21 -2.88 7.57 -4.27
C LYS A 21 -2.74 6.61 -5.45
N ARG A 22 -1.56 6.03 -5.63
CA ARG A 22 -1.32 5.06 -6.70
C ARG A 22 -2.16 3.80 -6.52
N ILE A 23 -2.21 3.28 -5.30
CA ILE A 23 -3.00 2.10 -4.98
C ILE A 23 -4.48 2.38 -5.16
N ASP A 24 -4.98 3.53 -4.68
CA ASP A 24 -6.37 3.93 -4.84
C ASP A 24 -6.77 4.03 -6.32
N SER A 25 -5.90 4.59 -7.16
CA SER A 25 -6.14 4.65 -8.60
C SER A 25 -6.28 3.27 -9.21
N SER A 26 -5.43 2.34 -8.79
CA SER A 26 -5.49 0.95 -9.26
C SER A 26 -6.74 0.25 -8.76
N LEU A 27 -7.12 0.46 -7.50
CA LEU A 27 -8.35 -0.11 -6.93
C LEU A 27 -9.60 0.44 -7.62
N ALA A 28 -9.61 1.74 -7.90
CA ALA A 28 -10.75 2.38 -8.55
C ALA A 28 -11.00 1.86 -9.96
N SER A 29 -9.95 1.42 -10.65
CA SER A 29 -10.07 0.86 -12.01
C SER A 29 -10.52 -0.60 -12.02
N LYS A 30 -10.54 -1.26 -10.86
CA LYS A 30 -10.92 -2.67 -10.74
C LYS A 30 -12.27 -2.82 -10.05
N ARG A 31 -13.05 -3.79 -10.51
CA ARG A 31 -14.33 -4.11 -9.90
C ARG A 31 -14.17 -5.34 -9.00
N VAL A 32 -14.66 -5.24 -7.77
CA VAL A 32 -14.65 -6.34 -6.80
C VAL A 32 -16.07 -6.70 -6.44
N SER A 33 -16.38 -7.98 -6.54
CA SER A 33 -17.62 -8.54 -6.01
C SER A 33 -17.53 -8.63 -4.49
N PRO A 34 -18.63 -8.53 -3.75
CA PRO A 34 -18.61 -8.77 -2.30
C PRO A 34 -17.97 -10.12 -2.00
N GLY A 35 -17.00 -10.14 -1.09
CA GLY A 35 -16.22 -11.34 -0.76
C GLY A 35 -15.11 -11.68 -1.73
N GLY A 36 -14.92 -10.87 -2.79
CA GLY A 36 -13.84 -11.06 -3.75
C GLY A 36 -12.51 -10.47 -3.31
N SER A 37 -11.47 -10.76 -4.07
CA SER A 37 -10.13 -10.23 -3.81
C SER A 37 -9.54 -9.58 -5.04
N ILE A 38 -8.65 -8.60 -4.80
CA ILE A 38 -7.90 -7.90 -5.85
C ILE A 38 -6.42 -7.95 -5.51
N SER A 39 -5.59 -8.19 -6.52
CA SER A 39 -4.14 -8.09 -6.39
C SER A 39 -3.66 -6.84 -7.14
N ILE A 40 -2.79 -6.06 -6.50
CA ILE A 40 -2.23 -4.83 -7.06
C ILE A 40 -0.72 -4.89 -6.93
N ASP A 41 -0.02 -4.52 -7.99
CA ASP A 41 1.45 -4.45 -7.96
C ASP A 41 1.92 -3.40 -6.97
N VAL A 42 2.95 -3.75 -6.19
CA VAL A 42 3.56 -2.83 -5.24
C VAL A 42 4.30 -1.73 -6.01
N PRO A 43 4.06 -0.45 -5.69
CA PRO A 43 4.81 0.65 -6.28
C PRO A 43 6.31 0.51 -5.99
N THR A 44 7.12 0.93 -6.95
CA THR A 44 8.59 0.90 -6.81
C THR A 44 9.02 1.78 -5.63
N GLY A 45 9.89 1.25 -4.79
CA GLY A 45 10.43 1.98 -3.64
C GLY A 45 9.65 1.85 -2.35
N MET A 46 8.53 1.11 -2.36
CA MET A 46 7.76 0.89 -1.13
C MET A 46 8.45 -0.13 -0.23
N SER A 47 8.63 0.22 1.05
CA SER A 47 9.22 -0.67 2.05
C SER A 47 8.14 -1.32 2.91
N SER A 48 8.55 -2.28 3.75
CA SER A 48 7.65 -2.92 4.72
C SER A 48 7.01 -1.91 5.67
N SER A 49 7.78 -0.90 6.06
CA SER A 49 7.27 0.16 6.95
C SER A 49 6.16 0.97 6.29
N HIS A 50 6.32 1.31 5.01
CA HIS A 50 5.26 1.98 4.24
C HIS A 50 4.01 1.08 4.17
N PHE A 51 4.20 -0.19 3.88
CA PHE A 51 3.11 -1.13 3.77
C PHE A 51 2.32 -1.28 5.08
N ASN A 52 3.01 -1.33 6.22
CA ASN A 52 2.34 -1.47 7.50
C ASN A 52 1.37 -0.33 7.78
N ILE A 53 1.75 0.89 7.44
CA ILE A 53 0.88 2.06 7.59
C ILE A 53 -0.29 2.01 6.61
N LEU A 54 -0.01 1.67 5.35
CA LEU A 54 -1.05 1.56 4.33
C LEU A 54 -2.05 0.45 4.67
N LYS A 55 -1.57 -0.68 5.17
CA LYS A 55 -2.43 -1.77 5.60
C LYS A 55 -3.44 -1.31 6.64
N GLU A 56 -2.99 -0.58 7.66
CA GLU A 56 -3.89 -0.06 8.69
C GLU A 56 -4.94 0.88 8.09
N ARG A 57 -4.53 1.75 7.17
CA ARG A 57 -5.45 2.68 6.52
C ARG A 57 -6.54 1.96 5.74
N TYR A 58 -6.17 0.92 4.97
CA TYR A 58 -7.13 0.16 4.17
C TYR A 58 -8.03 -0.74 5.02
N ILE A 59 -7.52 -1.31 6.10
CA ILE A 59 -8.34 -2.07 7.04
C ILE A 59 -9.40 -1.16 7.66
N LYS A 60 -9.01 0.05 8.06
CA LYS A 60 -9.97 1.05 8.60
C LYS A 60 -10.98 1.50 7.56
N ALA A 61 -10.61 1.48 6.29
CA ALA A 61 -11.51 1.86 5.20
C ALA A 61 -12.57 0.79 4.89
N GLY A 62 -12.43 -0.42 5.43
CA GLY A 62 -13.43 -1.47 5.27
C GLY A 62 -12.95 -2.76 4.63
N TRP A 63 -11.68 -2.84 4.25
CA TRP A 63 -11.13 -4.08 3.71
C TRP A 63 -10.96 -5.11 4.82
N SER A 64 -11.38 -6.36 4.58
CA SER A 64 -11.26 -7.45 5.57
C SER A 64 -9.83 -7.88 5.76
N GLU A 65 -9.07 -7.94 4.68
CA GLU A 65 -7.70 -8.43 4.70
C GLU A 65 -6.86 -7.69 3.67
N VAL A 66 -5.67 -7.30 4.08
CA VAL A 66 -4.68 -6.67 3.21
C VAL A 66 -3.35 -7.36 3.49
N THR A 67 -2.82 -8.08 2.50
CA THR A 67 -1.59 -8.85 2.65
C THR A 67 -0.57 -8.49 1.59
N LEU A 68 0.69 -8.42 1.99
CA LEU A 68 1.80 -8.22 1.09
C LEU A 68 2.39 -9.58 0.72
N ASN A 69 2.50 -9.84 -0.58
CA ASN A 69 3.11 -11.05 -1.11
C ASN A 69 4.33 -10.69 -1.93
N HIS A 70 5.29 -11.58 -1.94
CA HIS A 70 6.55 -11.38 -2.64
C HIS A 70 6.96 -12.64 -3.39
N ASP A 71 7.33 -12.48 -4.66
CA ASP A 71 7.86 -13.56 -5.50
C ASP A 71 9.16 -13.07 -6.13
N GLN A 72 10.19 -13.92 -6.12
CA GLN A 72 11.49 -13.58 -6.71
C GLN A 72 11.42 -13.32 -8.22
N ARG A 73 10.45 -13.91 -8.92
CA ARG A 73 10.31 -13.80 -10.36
C ARG A 73 9.35 -12.69 -10.79
N GLU A 74 8.23 -12.55 -10.08
CA GLU A 74 7.16 -11.63 -10.46
C GLU A 74 7.15 -10.33 -9.67
N GLY A 75 8.01 -10.20 -8.66
CA GLY A 75 8.07 -9.03 -7.80
C GLY A 75 7.11 -9.11 -6.63
N SER A 76 6.63 -7.98 -6.17
CA SER A 76 5.76 -7.90 -5.00
C SER A 76 4.38 -7.39 -5.38
N TRP A 77 3.36 -7.89 -4.70
CA TRP A 77 1.99 -7.42 -4.89
C TRP A 77 1.24 -7.42 -3.57
N ILE A 78 0.16 -6.66 -3.53
CA ILE A 78 -0.71 -6.56 -2.35
C ILE A 78 -2.05 -7.18 -2.70
N ASN A 79 -2.53 -8.09 -1.85
CA ASN A 79 -3.86 -8.67 -1.97
C ASN A 79 -4.82 -7.92 -1.05
N PHE A 80 -5.94 -7.48 -1.62
CA PHE A 80 -7.03 -6.85 -0.87
C PHE A 80 -8.24 -7.77 -0.92
N LYS A 81 -8.79 -8.06 0.24
CA LYS A 81 -10.00 -8.89 0.35
C LYS A 81 -11.13 -8.07 0.95
N SER A 82 -12.22 -8.00 0.26
CA SER A 82 -13.40 -7.25 0.73
C SER A 82 -14.26 -8.01 1.74
#